data_4ad9a5e64444c1f2aeab0d4099600cdb
#
_entry.id   4ad9a5e64444c1f2aeab0d4099600cdb
#
_cell.length_a   1.000
_cell.length_b   1.000
_cell.length_c   1.000
_cell.angle_alpha   90.00
_cell.angle_beta   90.00
_cell.angle_gamma   90.00
#
_symmetry.space_group_name_H-M   'P 1'
#
loop_
_entity.id
_entity.type
_entity.pdbx_description
1 polymer ?
#
loop_
_entity_poly.entity_id
_entity_poly.type
_entity_poly.pdbx_seq_one_letter_code
_entity_poly.pdbx_strand_id
1 'polypeptide(L)'
;MQKKSTTELLETFLSGGLFTVPENQKFSKDEALALGLIEIACAISLMAADAQFAREALGSCGVFPVSEIAGDYGYSAQAFNKLLCDQGIQYKRGRRWYLYDCYQGLGYTATRLTTREAGGRTRAFSGMQWTVKGRRFLYDHLRAQGIVPTAGRKEQP
;
A
#
# COMPACT_ATOMS: atom_id res chain seq x y z
N MET A 1 -34.24 22.13 2.18
CA MET A 1 -33.15 21.18 1.81
C MET A 1 -33.35 20.83 0.35
N GLN A 2 -32.47 21.29 -0.55
CA GLN A 2 -32.55 21.01 -1.98
C GLN A 2 -32.17 19.54 -2.23
N LYS A 3 -33.06 18.82 -2.96
CA LYS A 3 -32.74 17.49 -3.48
C LYS A 3 -31.63 17.65 -4.51
N LYS A 4 -30.49 17.04 -4.29
CA LYS A 4 -29.47 16.91 -5.33
C LYS A 4 -29.99 15.99 -6.42
N SER A 5 -29.91 16.44 -7.66
CA SER A 5 -30.27 15.65 -8.84
C SER A 5 -29.29 14.49 -9.03
N THR A 6 -29.73 13.40 -9.64
CA THR A 6 -28.87 12.26 -10.00
C THR A 6 -27.65 12.69 -10.83
N THR A 7 -27.81 13.75 -11.64
CA THR A 7 -26.74 14.35 -12.45
C THR A 7 -25.67 15.00 -11.56
N GLU A 8 -26.05 15.74 -10.52
CA GLU A 8 -25.10 16.35 -9.57
C GLU A 8 -24.34 15.30 -8.74
N LEU A 9 -25.01 14.18 -8.45
CA LEU A 9 -24.40 13.06 -7.75
C LEU A 9 -23.36 12.36 -8.63
N LEU A 10 -23.66 12.17 -9.91
CA LEU A 10 -22.73 11.63 -10.91
C LEU A 10 -21.53 12.55 -11.14
N GLU A 11 -21.72 13.86 -11.24
CA GLU A 11 -20.64 14.84 -11.39
C GLU A 11 -19.73 14.86 -10.16
N THR A 12 -20.31 14.76 -8.97
CA THR A 12 -19.52 14.69 -7.71
C THR A 12 -18.67 13.41 -7.67
N PHE A 13 -19.21 12.30 -8.14
CA PHE A 13 -18.49 11.03 -8.25
C PHE A 13 -17.35 11.10 -9.27
N LEU A 14 -17.62 11.63 -10.46
CA LEU A 14 -16.62 11.76 -11.54
C LEU A 14 -15.48 12.72 -11.17
N SER A 15 -15.74 13.70 -10.29
CA SER A 15 -14.71 14.61 -9.75
C SER A 15 -13.90 14.05 -8.58
N GLY A 16 -14.13 12.79 -8.19
CA GLY A 16 -13.39 12.10 -7.12
C GLY A 16 -13.83 12.49 -5.71
N GLY A 17 -15.03 13.07 -5.55
CA GLY A 17 -15.60 13.43 -4.25
C GLY A 17 -16.15 12.22 -3.49
N LEU A 18 -16.04 12.24 -2.16
CA LEU A 18 -16.67 11.25 -1.28
C LEU A 18 -18.20 11.45 -1.30
N PHE A 19 -18.91 10.39 -1.68
CA PHE A 19 -20.35 10.39 -1.75
C PHE A 19 -20.94 9.63 -0.55
N THR A 20 -21.84 10.30 0.20
CA THR A 20 -22.65 9.67 1.25
C THR A 20 -24.11 9.84 0.93
N VAL A 21 -24.84 8.71 0.86
CA VAL A 21 -26.31 8.72 0.69
C VAL A 21 -26.96 9.15 2.01
N PRO A 22 -27.80 10.20 2.03
CA PRO A 22 -28.55 10.58 3.22
C PRO A 22 -29.54 9.48 3.63
N GLU A 23 -29.51 9.04 4.89
CA GLU A 23 -30.30 7.91 5.42
C GLU A 23 -31.84 8.06 5.28
N ASN A 24 -32.36 9.27 5.06
CA ASN A 24 -33.80 9.55 5.02
C ASN A 24 -34.33 10.02 3.67
N GLN A 25 -33.59 9.85 2.58
CA GLN A 25 -34.03 10.29 1.26
C GLN A 25 -34.74 9.14 0.51
N LYS A 26 -36.02 9.35 0.13
CA LYS A 26 -36.74 8.43 -0.76
C LYS A 26 -36.32 8.68 -2.20
N PHE A 27 -35.76 7.67 -2.86
CA PHE A 27 -35.38 7.69 -4.26
C PHE A 27 -36.45 7.04 -5.14
N SER A 28 -36.57 7.49 -6.38
CA SER A 28 -37.31 6.78 -7.40
C SER A 28 -36.61 5.47 -7.79
N LYS A 29 -37.30 4.55 -8.46
CA LYS A 29 -36.69 3.27 -8.91
C LYS A 29 -35.43 3.50 -9.76
N ASP A 30 -35.46 4.48 -10.64
CA ASP A 30 -34.37 4.78 -11.57
C ASP A 30 -33.18 5.43 -10.84
N GLU A 31 -33.43 6.30 -9.86
CA GLU A 31 -32.43 6.88 -9.00
C GLU A 31 -31.75 5.83 -8.10
N ALA A 32 -32.54 4.90 -7.54
CA ALA A 32 -32.00 3.80 -6.73
C ALA A 32 -31.12 2.87 -7.57
N LEU A 33 -31.50 2.58 -8.82
CA LEU A 33 -30.72 1.79 -9.75
C LEU A 33 -29.39 2.48 -10.09
N ALA A 34 -29.44 3.79 -10.38
CA ALA A 34 -28.23 4.58 -10.68
C ALA A 34 -27.25 4.61 -9.50
N LEU A 35 -27.74 4.76 -8.28
CA LEU A 35 -26.93 4.72 -7.05
C LEU A 35 -26.27 3.35 -6.86
N GLY A 36 -27.02 2.27 -7.06
CA GLY A 36 -26.46 0.91 -6.98
C GLY A 36 -25.36 0.66 -8.02
N LEU A 37 -25.50 1.19 -9.23
CA LEU A 37 -24.45 1.10 -10.25
C LEU A 37 -23.21 1.90 -9.88
N ILE A 38 -23.34 3.05 -9.23
CA ILE A 38 -22.23 3.86 -8.74
C ILE A 38 -21.48 3.13 -7.63
N GLU A 39 -22.19 2.52 -6.69
CA GLU A 39 -21.56 1.72 -5.61
C GLU A 39 -20.79 0.53 -6.17
N ILE A 40 -21.35 -0.19 -7.14
CA ILE A 40 -20.69 -1.31 -7.81
C ILE A 40 -19.45 -0.81 -8.56
N ALA A 41 -19.53 0.30 -9.28
CA ALA A 41 -18.40 0.87 -10.00
C ALA A 41 -17.27 1.30 -9.05
N CYS A 42 -17.60 1.87 -7.89
CA CYS A 42 -16.64 2.17 -6.83
C CYS A 42 -15.94 0.91 -6.29
N ALA A 43 -16.72 -0.12 -5.99
CA ALA A 43 -16.17 -1.38 -5.48
C ALA A 43 -15.24 -2.05 -6.50
N ILE A 44 -15.62 -2.04 -7.78
CA ILE A 44 -14.79 -2.58 -8.88
C ILE A 44 -13.49 -1.77 -9.03
N SER A 45 -13.55 -0.44 -8.94
CA SER A 45 -12.36 0.41 -9.03
C SER A 45 -11.37 0.17 -7.89
N LEU A 46 -11.86 -0.02 -6.67
CA LEU A 46 -11.05 -0.38 -5.50
C LEU A 46 -10.42 -1.78 -5.67
N MET A 47 -11.21 -2.76 -6.14
CA MET A 47 -10.72 -4.11 -6.41
C MET A 47 -9.69 -4.14 -7.55
N ALA A 48 -9.85 -3.31 -8.58
CA ALA A 48 -8.91 -3.22 -9.68
C ALA A 48 -7.56 -2.66 -9.23
N ALA A 49 -7.55 -1.64 -8.36
CA ALA A 49 -6.32 -1.12 -7.78
C ALA A 49 -5.58 -2.16 -6.93
N ASP A 50 -6.32 -2.94 -6.14
CA ASP A 50 -5.76 -4.04 -5.34
C ASP A 50 -5.25 -5.19 -6.21
N ALA A 51 -5.96 -5.52 -7.29
CA ALA A 51 -5.54 -6.56 -8.25
C ALA A 51 -4.30 -6.13 -9.05
N GLN A 52 -4.18 -4.87 -9.42
CA GLN A 52 -2.98 -4.35 -10.09
C GLN A 52 -1.78 -4.41 -9.17
N PHE A 53 -1.92 -3.95 -7.92
CA PHE A 53 -0.88 -4.08 -6.91
C PHE A 53 -0.47 -5.54 -6.69
N ALA A 54 -1.43 -6.46 -6.61
CA ALA A 54 -1.17 -7.89 -6.47
C ALA A 54 -0.41 -8.47 -7.68
N ARG A 55 -0.73 -8.07 -8.91
CA ARG A 55 -0.03 -8.52 -10.12
C ARG A 55 1.41 -8.03 -10.17
N GLU A 56 1.66 -6.77 -9.85
CA GLU A 56 3.01 -6.21 -9.80
C GLU A 56 3.85 -6.88 -8.71
N ALA A 57 3.23 -7.22 -7.59
CA ALA A 57 3.88 -7.88 -6.47
C ALA A 57 4.09 -9.39 -6.68
N LEU A 58 3.19 -10.09 -7.38
CA LEU A 58 3.31 -11.52 -7.68
C LEU A 58 4.33 -11.84 -8.79
N GLY A 59 4.74 -10.84 -9.57
CA GLY A 59 5.86 -10.96 -10.53
C GLY A 59 7.22 -11.14 -9.86
N SER A 60 7.34 -10.85 -8.59
CA SER A 60 8.53 -11.07 -7.76
C SER A 60 8.20 -12.09 -6.67
N CYS A 61 9.19 -12.86 -6.22
CA CYS A 61 9.09 -13.97 -5.23
C CYS A 61 8.35 -13.72 -3.89
N GLY A 62 7.34 -12.88 -3.85
CA GLY A 62 6.46 -12.63 -2.70
C GLY A 62 7.11 -11.97 -1.48
N VAL A 63 8.43 -11.72 -1.52
CA VAL A 63 9.17 -11.02 -0.45
C VAL A 63 10.21 -10.06 -1.04
N PHE A 64 10.31 -8.89 -0.46
CA PHE A 64 11.13 -7.78 -0.94
C PHE A 64 12.17 -7.38 0.12
N PRO A 65 13.44 -7.22 -0.25
CA PRO A 65 14.40 -6.61 0.65
C PRO A 65 14.08 -5.12 0.83
N VAL A 66 14.41 -4.58 1.99
CA VAL A 66 14.17 -3.16 2.28
C VAL A 66 14.86 -2.21 1.28
N SER A 67 15.98 -2.63 0.69
CA SER A 67 16.72 -1.86 -0.30
C SER A 67 15.93 -1.63 -1.59
N GLU A 68 15.10 -2.60 -1.98
CA GLU A 68 14.23 -2.49 -3.15
C GLU A 68 13.11 -1.48 -2.90
N ILE A 69 12.40 -1.65 -1.77
CA ILE A 69 11.33 -0.73 -1.37
C ILE A 69 11.88 0.70 -1.19
N ALA A 70 13.05 0.85 -0.56
CA ALA A 70 13.70 2.15 -0.38
C ALA A 70 13.98 2.83 -1.73
N GLY A 71 14.40 2.06 -2.74
CA GLY A 71 14.60 2.54 -4.11
C GLY A 71 13.36 3.14 -4.74
N ASP A 72 12.17 2.54 -4.51
CA ASP A 72 10.90 3.08 -5.01
C ASP A 72 10.61 4.49 -4.48
N TYR A 73 11.10 4.81 -3.27
CA TYR A 73 10.93 6.11 -2.62
C TYR A 73 12.14 7.05 -2.80
N GLY A 74 13.17 6.64 -3.54
CA GLY A 74 14.39 7.43 -3.72
C GLY A 74 15.30 7.49 -2.50
N TYR A 75 15.14 6.57 -1.54
CA TYR A 75 15.95 6.47 -0.33
C TYR A 75 17.02 5.38 -0.46
N SER A 76 18.15 5.56 0.25
CA SER A 76 19.05 4.45 0.55
C SER A 76 18.38 3.50 1.57
N ALA A 77 18.78 2.23 1.57
CA ALA A 77 18.27 1.26 2.54
C ALA A 77 18.50 1.71 4.02
N GLN A 78 19.59 2.41 4.29
CA GLN A 78 19.88 2.93 5.62
C GLN A 78 18.96 4.08 6.01
N ALA A 79 18.75 5.04 5.11
CA ALA A 79 17.84 6.17 5.33
C ALA A 79 16.40 5.71 5.49
N PHE A 80 15.97 4.76 4.66
CA PHE A 80 14.63 4.20 4.74
C PHE A 80 14.40 3.41 6.04
N ASN A 81 15.36 2.60 6.45
CA ASN A 81 15.29 1.92 7.74
C ASN A 81 15.21 2.90 8.92
N LYS A 82 15.93 4.03 8.85
CA LYS A 82 15.84 5.09 9.86
C LYS A 82 14.44 5.71 9.84
N LEU A 83 13.92 6.04 8.67
CA LEU A 83 12.55 6.55 8.51
C LEU A 83 11.53 5.63 9.17
N LEU A 84 11.58 4.32 8.90
CA LEU A 84 10.65 3.34 9.49
C LEU A 84 10.84 3.20 11.02
N CYS A 85 12.05 3.43 11.52
CA CYS A 85 12.35 3.49 12.95
C CYS A 85 11.72 4.72 13.61
N ASP A 86 11.88 5.88 12.98
CA ASP A 86 11.34 7.17 13.46
C ASP A 86 9.79 7.14 13.44
N GLN A 87 9.20 6.36 12.55
CA GLN A 87 7.76 6.10 12.46
C GLN A 87 7.25 5.03 13.45
N GLY A 88 8.11 4.43 14.25
CA GLY A 88 7.74 3.40 15.22
C GLY A 88 7.26 2.09 14.60
N ILE A 89 7.64 1.80 13.34
CA ILE A 89 7.26 0.56 12.64
C ILE A 89 8.22 -0.57 12.98
N GLN A 90 9.52 -0.26 12.98
CA GLN A 90 10.58 -1.24 13.25
C GLN A 90 11.66 -0.66 14.15
N TYR A 91 12.46 -1.54 14.74
CA TYR A 91 13.62 -1.17 15.54
C TYR A 91 14.80 -2.09 15.24
N LYS A 92 16.01 -1.61 15.55
CA LYS A 92 17.23 -2.37 15.35
C LYS A 92 17.68 -2.99 16.67
N ARG A 93 17.93 -4.30 16.66
CA ARG A 93 18.55 -5.02 17.78
C ARG A 93 19.79 -5.76 17.29
N GLY A 94 20.95 -5.28 17.66
CA GLY A 94 22.22 -5.78 17.15
C GLY A 94 22.36 -5.53 15.65
N ARG A 95 22.49 -6.62 14.87
CA ARG A 95 22.60 -6.55 13.40
C ARG A 95 21.29 -6.83 12.65
N ARG A 96 20.18 -6.99 13.38
CA ARG A 96 18.88 -7.37 12.82
C ARG A 96 17.84 -6.30 13.05
N TRP A 97 16.86 -6.25 12.11
CA TRP A 97 15.68 -5.43 12.19
C TRP A 97 14.51 -6.27 12.67
N TYR A 98 13.64 -5.69 13.48
CA TYR A 98 12.42 -6.30 14.04
C TYR A 98 11.30 -5.28 13.96
N LEU A 99 10.08 -5.77 13.74
CA LEU A 99 8.89 -4.94 13.87
C LEU A 99 8.55 -4.75 15.35
N TYR A 100 7.94 -3.62 15.69
CA TYR A 100 7.30 -3.46 17.00
C TYR A 100 6.12 -4.43 17.15
N ASP A 101 5.77 -4.77 18.40
CA ASP A 101 4.80 -5.82 18.74
C ASP A 101 3.42 -5.60 18.09
N CYS A 102 3.00 -4.34 17.93
CA CYS A 102 1.74 -3.97 17.25
C CYS A 102 1.71 -4.36 15.77
N TYR A 103 2.85 -4.60 15.14
CA TYR A 103 2.97 -5.00 13.73
C TYR A 103 3.43 -6.44 13.55
N GLN A 104 3.83 -7.12 14.64
CA GLN A 104 4.25 -8.51 14.59
C GLN A 104 3.04 -9.44 14.38
N GLY A 105 3.27 -10.58 13.73
CA GLY A 105 2.22 -11.58 13.49
C GLY A 105 1.19 -11.21 12.42
N LEU A 106 1.20 -9.99 11.90
CA LEU A 106 0.27 -9.53 10.86
C LEU A 106 0.67 -9.96 9.43
N GLY A 107 1.78 -10.67 9.28
CA GLY A 107 2.26 -11.15 7.99
C GLY A 107 2.92 -10.07 7.12
N TYR A 108 3.35 -8.96 7.70
CA TYR A 108 4.03 -7.89 6.96
C TYR A 108 5.47 -8.22 6.59
N THR A 109 6.12 -9.10 7.35
CA THR A 109 7.50 -9.49 7.12
C THR A 109 7.66 -11.01 7.16
N ALA A 110 8.68 -11.50 6.45
CA ALA A 110 9.12 -12.88 6.49
C ALA A 110 10.65 -12.93 6.69
N THR A 111 11.13 -14.00 7.28
CA THR A 111 12.57 -14.23 7.43
C THR A 111 13.06 -15.05 6.26
N ARG A 112 14.05 -14.54 5.52
CA ARG A 112 14.72 -15.29 4.44
C ARG A 112 16.12 -15.66 4.87
N LEU A 113 16.47 -16.94 4.67
CA LEU A 113 17.82 -17.45 4.79
C LEU A 113 18.54 -17.23 3.45
N THR A 114 19.65 -16.53 3.46
CA THR A 114 20.51 -16.35 2.29
C THR A 114 21.88 -16.91 2.63
N THR A 115 22.39 -17.79 1.78
CA THR A 115 23.74 -18.32 1.90
C THR A 115 24.70 -17.50 1.05
N ARG A 116 25.84 -17.14 1.60
CA ARG A 116 26.93 -16.50 0.86
C ARG A 116 28.22 -17.30 1.08
N GLU A 117 28.90 -17.57 0.01
CA GLU A 117 30.25 -18.13 0.07
C GLU A 117 31.28 -16.98 0.22
N ALA A 118 32.06 -17.04 1.26
CA ALA A 118 33.16 -16.12 1.50
C ALA A 118 34.37 -16.89 2.03
N GLY A 119 35.48 -16.87 1.30
CA GLY A 119 36.73 -17.55 1.71
C GLY A 119 36.59 -19.07 1.84
N GLY A 120 35.89 -19.74 0.91
CA GLY A 120 35.69 -21.19 0.91
C GLY A 120 34.76 -21.72 2.03
N ARG A 121 34.04 -20.82 2.71
CA ARG A 121 33.04 -21.19 3.74
C ARG A 121 31.68 -20.65 3.40
N THR A 122 30.68 -21.50 3.38
CA THR A 122 29.28 -21.10 3.23
C THR A 122 28.75 -20.56 4.56
N ARG A 123 28.33 -19.30 4.57
CA ARG A 123 27.69 -18.67 5.73
C ARG A 123 26.22 -18.40 5.43
N ALA A 124 25.35 -18.87 6.31
CA ALA A 124 23.93 -18.56 6.26
C ALA A 124 23.65 -17.23 6.98
N PHE A 125 22.98 -16.32 6.29
CA PHE A 125 22.49 -15.07 6.84
C PHE A 125 20.96 -15.09 6.84
N SER A 126 20.37 -14.81 7.98
CA SER A 126 18.94 -14.65 8.10
C SER A 126 18.61 -13.15 8.15
N GLY A 127 17.77 -12.69 7.25
CA GLY A 127 17.35 -11.31 7.16
C GLY A 127 15.84 -11.17 7.09
N MET A 128 15.31 -10.09 7.67
CA MET A 128 13.93 -9.69 7.52
C MET A 128 13.70 -9.16 6.11
N GLN A 129 12.66 -9.63 5.46
CA GLN A 129 12.18 -9.13 4.18
C GLN A 129 10.71 -8.78 4.30
N TRP A 130 10.27 -7.81 3.52
CA TRP A 130 8.88 -7.38 3.49
C TRP A 130 8.07 -8.26 2.55
N THR A 131 6.90 -8.69 2.97
CA THR A 131 5.95 -9.41 2.12
C THR A 131 5.21 -8.40 1.22
N VAL A 132 4.45 -8.92 0.24
CA VAL A 132 3.49 -8.11 -0.55
C VAL A 132 2.56 -7.31 0.36
N LYS A 133 2.01 -7.95 1.40
CA LYS A 133 1.15 -7.30 2.39
C LYS A 133 1.90 -6.21 3.16
N GLY A 134 3.15 -6.46 3.52
CA GLY A 134 3.99 -5.48 4.19
C GLY A 134 4.35 -4.29 3.31
N ARG A 135 4.64 -4.52 2.01
CA ARG A 135 4.88 -3.43 1.03
C ARG A 135 3.64 -2.54 0.87
N ARG A 136 2.44 -3.14 0.82
CA ARG A 136 1.18 -2.39 0.78
C ARG A 136 0.97 -1.58 2.05
N PHE A 137 1.17 -2.17 3.23
CA PHE A 137 1.09 -1.48 4.51
C PHE A 137 2.03 -0.26 4.55
N LEU A 138 3.29 -0.43 4.13
CA LEU A 138 4.25 0.68 4.06
C LEU A 138 3.79 1.78 3.12
N TYR A 139 3.25 1.42 1.96
CA TYR A 139 2.72 2.38 1.00
C TYR A 139 1.59 3.21 1.61
N ASP A 140 0.59 2.56 2.20
CA ASP A 140 -0.57 3.23 2.79
C ASP A 140 -0.14 4.12 3.98
N HIS A 141 0.76 3.62 4.84
CA HIS A 141 1.26 4.33 6.00
C HIS A 141 2.09 5.57 5.62
N LEU A 142 3.03 5.44 4.70
CA LEU A 142 3.90 6.54 4.25
C LEU A 142 3.11 7.57 3.45
N ARG A 143 2.15 7.13 2.62
CA ARG A 143 1.26 8.03 1.88
C ARG A 143 0.42 8.91 2.80
N ALA A 144 -0.07 8.37 3.92
CA ALA A 144 -0.82 9.14 4.92
C ALA A 144 0.04 10.27 5.53
N GLN A 145 1.36 10.18 5.45
CA GLN A 145 2.32 11.19 5.89
C GLN A 145 2.88 12.06 4.75
N GLY A 146 2.30 11.95 3.55
CA GLY A 146 2.73 12.72 2.39
C GLY A 146 3.99 12.17 1.70
N ILE A 147 4.49 10.99 2.10
CA ILE A 147 5.65 10.34 1.50
C ILE A 147 5.15 9.36 0.44
N VAL A 148 5.37 9.70 -0.84
CA VAL A 148 4.93 8.89 -1.97
C VAL A 148 6.13 8.35 -2.76
N PRO A 149 5.99 7.17 -3.41
CA PRO A 149 7.04 6.64 -4.26
C PRO A 149 7.41 7.60 -5.39
N THR A 150 8.69 7.75 -5.65
CA THR A 150 9.22 8.56 -6.76
C THR A 150 9.25 7.78 -8.08
N ALA A 151 9.19 6.46 -8.03
CA ALA A 151 9.25 5.56 -9.19
C ALA A 151 8.09 5.74 -10.21
N GLY A 152 7.05 6.53 -9.88
CA GLY A 152 5.98 6.90 -10.80
C GLY A 152 6.14 8.27 -11.44
N ARG A 153 7.13 9.07 -11.04
CA ARG A 153 7.41 10.37 -11.60
C ARG A 153 8.39 10.19 -12.78
N LYS A 154 7.90 9.70 -13.91
CA LYS A 154 8.59 9.92 -15.17
C LYS A 154 8.59 11.44 -15.38
N GLU A 155 9.75 12.07 -15.21
CA GLU A 155 9.98 13.39 -15.76
C GLU A 155 9.66 13.28 -17.25
N GLN A 156 8.60 13.94 -17.67
CA GLN A 156 8.43 14.28 -19.07
C GLN A 156 9.39 15.43 -19.37
N PRO A 157 10.19 15.31 -20.43
CA PRO A 157 11.09 16.38 -20.87
C PRO A 157 10.33 17.62 -21.35
#